data_4632c4d652a8cfa07ad15ea5a6caccea
#
_entry.id   4632c4d652a8cfa07ad15ea5a6caccea
#
_cell.length_a   1.000
_cell.length_b   1.000
_cell.length_c   1.000
_cell.angle_alpha   90.00
_cell.angle_beta   90.00
_cell.angle_gamma   90.00
#
_symmetry.space_group_name_H-M   'P 1'
#
loop_
_entity.id
_entity.type
_entity.pdbx_description
1 polymer ?
#
loop_
_entity_poly.entity_id
_entity_poly.type
_entity_poly.pdbx_seq_one_letter_code
_entity_poly.pdbx_strand_id
1 'polypeptide(L)' 'MRDVEELIDLGQMGYIRAIQLKLEEMATEQPEHADFVAQMRLLIDRFDLDQYMATLKTLYSYDH' A
#
# COMPACT_ATOMS: atom_id res chain seq x y z
N MET A 1 5.45 -10.22 -4.10
CA MET A 1 5.17 -9.92 -2.68
C MET A 1 3.68 -9.96 -2.40
N ARG A 2 3.29 -10.79 -1.45
CA ARG A 2 1.87 -10.92 -1.09
C ARG A 2 1.26 -9.63 -0.57
N ASP A 3 2.03 -8.88 0.21
CA ASP A 3 1.52 -7.64 0.80
C ASP A 3 1.18 -6.61 -0.27
N VAL A 4 2.01 -6.53 -1.31
CA VAL A 4 1.76 -5.61 -2.41
C VAL A 4 0.51 -6.02 -3.18
N GLU A 5 0.36 -7.30 -3.45
CA GLU A 5 -0.83 -7.83 -4.14
C GLU A 5 -2.10 -7.52 -3.34
N GLU A 6 -2.06 -7.73 -2.04
CA GLU A 6 -3.18 -7.47 -1.17
C GLU A 6 -3.55 -5.99 -1.16
N LEU A 7 -2.54 -5.12 -1.09
CA LEU A 7 -2.76 -3.68 -1.14
C LEU A 7 -3.38 -3.25 -2.47
N ILE A 8 -2.95 -3.86 -3.57
CA ILE A 8 -3.53 -3.58 -4.88
C ILE A 8 -5.00 -3.98 -4.91
N ASP A 9 -5.31 -5.18 -4.43
CA ASP A 9 -6.69 -5.67 -4.40
C ASP A 9 -7.58 -4.75 -3.56
N LEU A 10 -7.11 -4.35 -2.39
CA LEU A 10 -7.86 -3.44 -1.53
C LEU A 10 -8.07 -2.08 -2.18
N GLY A 11 -7.06 -1.60 -2.90
CA GLY A 11 -7.15 -0.35 -3.63
C GLY A 11 -8.17 -0.41 -4.76
N GLN A 12 -8.22 -1.52 -5.48
CA GLN A 12 -9.19 -1.72 -6.56
C GLN A 12 -10.62 -1.71 -6.04
N MET A 13 -10.82 -2.23 -4.82
CA MET A 13 -12.13 -2.25 -4.18
C MET A 13 -12.47 -0.93 -3.48
N GLY A 14 -11.49 -0.06 -3.31
CA GLY A 14 -11.69 1.20 -2.61
C GLY A 14 -11.86 1.06 -1.11
N TYR A 15 -11.34 0.01 -0.52
CA TYR A 15 -11.47 -0.26 0.92
C TYR A 15 -10.41 0.51 1.71
N ILE A 16 -10.62 1.81 1.84
CA ILE A 16 -9.66 2.72 2.49
C ILE A 16 -9.31 2.28 3.91
N ARG A 17 -10.30 1.93 4.70
CA ARG A 17 -10.08 1.52 6.08
C ARG A 17 -9.22 0.26 6.17
N ALA A 18 -9.49 -0.71 5.30
CA ALA A 18 -8.73 -1.95 5.27
C ALA A 18 -7.29 -1.69 4.85
N ILE A 19 -7.07 -0.76 3.92
CA ILE A 19 -5.73 -0.37 3.50
C ILE A 19 -4.97 0.24 4.69
N GLN A 20 -5.61 1.14 5.43
CA GLN A 20 -4.98 1.77 6.59
C GLN A 20 -4.57 0.74 7.63
N LEU A 21 -5.43 -0.21 7.91
CA LEU A 21 -5.14 -1.28 8.87
C LEU A 21 -3.99 -2.16 8.39
N LYS A 22 -3.99 -2.49 7.10
CA LYS A 22 -2.91 -3.30 6.51
C LYS A 22 -1.56 -2.57 6.61
N LEU A 23 -1.54 -1.27 6.33
CA LEU A 23 -0.32 -0.48 6.41
C LEU A 23 0.20 -0.41 7.84
N GLU A 24 -0.69 -0.26 8.82
CA GLU A 24 -0.30 -0.27 10.23
C GLU A 24 0.33 -1.60 10.63
N GLU A 25 -0.27 -2.69 10.19
CA GLU A 25 0.23 -4.03 10.44
C GLU A 25 1.64 -4.20 9.86
N MET A 26 1.83 -3.77 8.61
CA MET A 26 3.12 -3.85 7.95
C MET A 26 4.18 -3.01 8.67
N ALA A 27 3.81 -1.82 9.13
CA ALA A 27 4.74 -0.95 9.86
C ALA A 27 5.23 -1.61 11.15
N THR A 28 4.36 -2.36 11.81
CA THR A 28 4.68 -3.04 13.06
C THR A 28 5.51 -4.30 12.81
N GLU A 29 5.12 -5.10 11.82
CA GLU A 29 5.75 -6.41 11.56
C GLU A 29 7.01 -6.30 10.69
N GLN A 30 7.09 -5.27 9.86
CA GLN A 30 8.17 -5.11 8.89
C GLN A 30 8.75 -3.69 8.97
N PRO A 31 9.44 -3.35 10.07
CA PRO A 31 9.97 -1.99 10.23
C PRO A 31 10.96 -1.59 9.13
N GLU A 32 11.57 -2.54 8.44
CA GLU A 32 12.45 -2.25 7.31
C GLU A 32 11.70 -1.61 6.15
N HIS A 33 10.37 -1.74 6.10
CA HIS A 33 9.54 -1.13 5.07
C HIS A 33 8.83 0.14 5.53
N ALA A 34 9.31 0.74 6.63
CA ALA A 34 8.65 1.91 7.22
C ALA A 34 8.50 3.07 6.25
N ASP A 35 9.52 3.33 5.42
CA ASP A 35 9.47 4.43 4.44
C ASP A 35 8.39 4.19 3.39
N PHE A 36 8.29 2.97 2.89
CA PHE A 36 7.27 2.58 1.94
C PHE A 36 5.88 2.73 2.55
N VAL A 37 5.71 2.22 3.77
CA VAL A 37 4.42 2.29 4.47
C VAL A 37 4.01 3.74 4.68
N ALA A 38 4.94 4.59 5.11
CA ALA A 38 4.66 6.01 5.33
C ALA A 38 4.20 6.70 4.05
N GLN A 39 4.85 6.39 2.93
CA GLN A 39 4.49 6.95 1.63
C GLN A 39 3.09 6.52 1.22
N MET A 40 2.78 5.24 1.34
CA MET A 40 1.47 4.71 0.98
C MET A 40 0.38 5.31 1.87
N ARG A 41 0.67 5.44 3.16
CA ARG A 41 -0.27 6.01 4.11
C ARG A 41 -0.59 7.47 3.77
N LEU A 42 0.42 8.23 3.39
CA LEU A 42 0.23 9.61 2.98
C LEU A 42 -0.72 9.71 1.78
N LEU A 43 -0.52 8.84 0.79
CA LEU A 43 -1.37 8.83 -0.39
C LEU A 43 -2.81 8.47 -0.05
N ILE A 44 -3.01 7.51 0.84
CA ILE A 44 -4.34 7.10 1.28
C ILE A 44 -5.01 8.21 2.09
N ASP A 45 -4.27 8.89 2.95
CA ASP A 45 -4.81 10.00 3.75
C ASP A 45 -5.28 11.15 2.86
N ARG A 46 -4.66 11.31 1.69
CA ARG A 46 -5.04 12.31 0.69
C ARG A 46 -6.11 11.81 -0.27
N PHE A 47 -6.52 10.56 -0.15
CA PHE A 47 -7.44 9.90 -1.07
C PHE A 47 -6.91 9.89 -2.51
N ASP A 48 -5.59 9.85 -2.66
CA ASP A 48 -4.93 9.81 -3.96
C ASP A 48 -4.75 8.37 -4.41
N LEU A 49 -5.86 7.72 -4.70
CA LEU A 49 -5.87 6.30 -5.09
C LEU A 49 -5.15 6.05 -6.40
N ASP A 50 -5.20 7.01 -7.33
CA ASP A 50 -4.52 6.86 -8.61
C ASP A 50 -3.02 6.71 -8.42
N GLN A 51 -2.42 7.58 -7.61
CA GLN A 51 -0.98 7.50 -7.34
C GLN A 51 -0.65 6.29 -6.49
N TYR A 52 -1.52 5.97 -5.53
CA TYR A 52 -1.38 4.77 -4.71
C TYR A 52 -1.29 3.53 -5.58
N MET A 53 -2.24 3.35 -6.50
CA MET A 53 -2.27 2.20 -7.39
C MET A 53 -1.09 2.19 -8.34
N ALA A 54 -0.71 3.35 -8.88
CA ALA A 54 0.41 3.45 -9.80
C ALA A 54 1.71 3.03 -9.13
N THR A 55 1.92 3.47 -7.89
CA THR A 55 3.11 3.12 -7.13
C THR A 55 3.18 1.62 -6.85
N LEU A 56 2.06 1.03 -6.43
CA LEU A 56 2.00 -0.40 -6.14
C LEU A 56 2.23 -1.25 -7.40
N LYS A 57 1.62 -0.86 -8.51
CA LYS A 57 1.77 -1.60 -9.76
C LYS A 57 3.21 -1.53 -10.28
N THR A 58 3.86 -0.40 -10.10
CA THR A 58 5.27 -0.26 -10.47
C THR A 58 6.14 -1.22 -9.65
N LEU A 59 5.92 -1.27 -8.33
CA LEU A 59 6.66 -2.18 -7.46
C LEU A 59 6.38 -3.64 -7.81
N TYR A 60 5.13 -3.97 -8.07
CA TYR A 60 4.74 -5.33 -8.43
C TYR A 60 5.44 -5.78 -9.72
N SER A 61 5.46 -4.91 -10.73
CA SER A 61 6.15 -5.20 -11.98
C SER A 61 7.64 -5.35 -11.80
N TYR A 62 8.22 -4.57 -10.89
CA TYR A 62 9.65 -4.58 -10.65
C TYR A 62 10.10 -5.91 -10.03
N ASP A 63 9.27 -6.51 -9.18
CA ASP A 63 9.57 -7.77 -8.51
C ASP A 63 9.38 -8.98 -9.43
N HIS A 64 8.76 -8.79 -10.56
CA HIS A 64 8.56 -9.82 -11.56
C HIS A 64 9.58 -9.72 -12.68
#